data_9aad465f6fdaa4bc7437e080701752b0
#
_entry.id   9aad465f6fdaa4bc7437e080701752b0
#
_cell.length_a   1.000
_cell.length_b   1.000
_cell.length_c   1.000
_cell.angle_alpha   90.00
_cell.angle_beta   90.00
_cell.angle_gamma   90.00
#
_symmetry.space_group_name_H-M   'P 1'
#
loop_
_entity.id
_entity.type
_entity.pdbx_description
1 polymer ?
#
loop_
_entity_poly.entity_id
_entity_poly.type
_entity_poly.pdbx_seq_one_letter_code
_entity_poly.pdbx_strand_id
1 'polypeptide(L)'
;MLFITASVRAEGKDTLDCKIILLKTKGTIYQMLGEITERSGFLFIYDSNILDNDQRIKLKKKEYTIREAVHAITGQNDLKMKIIGNHILLSLHQKTDSAANVIDQPLAGHKESIYFDVEGVLHDNYTQEPISYGTVGVKEAGVGTITNQNGEFRLRLPDSLLHSTIYFSHLGYKPQEINSQLLIGRHNFLTLEPQVIPIQEIVVRLVNPRKLLQDMIDKRNINYANHPAYLTSFYREGVEHRKKLSNLTEAIFKIYKTPYMSPHKDQVKLLKMRRISDENEKDSLIAKMKSGINACLLLDVIKILPDFFMTDYNDQYNYIHSDITVIDNRLANVISFEQKANVKEPLYKGAIYIDAENDALLRVSFEFNPQYVKDVGNILIIKKSRDIKIIPQKVSYTVTYKPWNNTYYINHIRGDLNFKIKKRRKIFNTNTLHVWFEMATCRIDTIDVRRFTKHEILPTRSIFAETNFIYDKDFWENFNVILPEEKLNEAISKISSKIEETGY
;
A
#
# COMPACT_ATOMS: atom_id res chain seq x y z
N MET A 1 16.94 -34.81 15.09
CA MET A 1 17.50 -33.97 16.16
C MET A 1 16.34 -33.20 16.78
N LEU A 2 15.95 -33.58 17.99
CA LEU A 2 14.74 -33.10 18.66
C LEU A 2 14.86 -31.62 19.00
N PHE A 3 13.96 -30.77 18.46
CA PHE A 3 13.74 -29.44 18.99
C PHE A 3 12.77 -29.51 20.17
N ILE A 4 13.30 -29.33 21.36
CA ILE A 4 12.52 -29.17 22.59
C ILE A 4 12.02 -27.72 22.58
N THR A 5 10.74 -27.52 22.27
CA THR A 5 10.01 -26.28 22.55
C THR A 5 9.75 -26.24 24.06
N ALA A 6 10.63 -25.63 24.82
CA ALA A 6 10.40 -25.32 26.21
C ALA A 6 9.47 -24.11 26.34
N SER A 7 8.19 -24.37 26.53
CA SER A 7 7.26 -23.38 27.07
C SER A 7 7.60 -23.17 28.55
N VAL A 8 8.47 -22.19 28.82
CA VAL A 8 8.78 -21.79 30.20
C VAL A 8 7.75 -20.73 30.63
N ARG A 9 6.68 -21.18 31.29
CA ARG A 9 5.97 -20.38 32.29
C ARG A 9 6.84 -20.41 33.56
N ALA A 10 7.67 -19.42 33.76
CA ALA A 10 8.38 -19.20 35.02
C ALA A 10 7.79 -17.94 35.69
N GLU A 11 7.08 -18.16 36.76
CA GLU A 11 6.79 -17.13 37.74
C GLU A 11 8.11 -16.62 38.35
N GLY A 12 8.37 -15.29 38.25
CA GLY A 12 9.33 -14.60 39.11
C GLY A 12 10.67 -14.16 38.55
N LYS A 13 11.03 -14.42 37.29
CA LYS A 13 12.19 -13.78 36.63
C LYS A 13 11.75 -12.89 35.48
N ASP A 14 12.26 -11.65 35.46
CA ASP A 14 12.02 -10.74 34.33
C ASP A 14 12.54 -11.44 33.04
N THR A 15 11.69 -11.63 32.08
CA THR A 15 12.02 -12.32 30.81
C THR A 15 13.19 -11.65 30.07
N LEU A 16 13.42 -10.34 30.29
CA LEU A 16 14.57 -9.60 29.77
C LEU A 16 15.91 -10.07 30.34
N ASP A 17 15.91 -10.74 31.48
CA ASP A 17 17.10 -11.27 32.14
C ASP A 17 17.43 -12.72 31.72
N CYS A 18 16.66 -13.27 30.74
CA CYS A 18 16.98 -14.55 30.14
C CYS A 18 18.27 -14.44 29.30
N LYS A 19 19.16 -15.44 29.48
CA LYS A 19 20.43 -15.53 28.74
C LYS A 19 20.18 -16.03 27.31
N ILE A 20 20.83 -15.36 26.35
CA ILE A 20 20.85 -15.72 24.94
C ILE A 20 22.32 -15.81 24.46
N ILE A 21 22.55 -16.68 23.49
CA ILE A 21 23.85 -16.82 22.83
C ILE A 21 23.71 -16.29 21.40
N LEU A 22 24.43 -15.21 21.10
CA LEU A 22 24.48 -14.60 19.78
C LEU A 22 25.49 -15.33 18.90
N LEU A 23 25.09 -15.74 17.70
CA LEU A 23 26.01 -16.36 16.73
C LEU A 23 26.89 -15.29 16.06
N LYS A 24 26.33 -14.13 15.79
CA LYS A 24 27.04 -12.99 15.25
C LYS A 24 27.39 -12.00 16.38
N THR A 25 28.59 -11.44 16.35
CA THR A 25 29.05 -10.45 17.33
C THR A 25 29.40 -9.12 16.68
N LYS A 26 29.19 -8.98 15.37
CA LYS A 26 29.41 -7.75 14.59
C LYS A 26 28.37 -7.62 13.50
N GLY A 27 27.89 -6.41 13.31
CA GLY A 27 26.86 -6.09 12.31
C GLY A 27 26.36 -4.67 12.50
N THR A 28 25.30 -4.30 11.79
CA THR A 28 24.57 -3.06 12.07
C THR A 28 23.69 -3.24 13.31
N ILE A 29 23.27 -2.13 13.95
CA ILE A 29 22.35 -2.18 15.10
C ILE A 29 21.13 -3.02 14.74
N TYR A 30 20.54 -2.78 13.58
CA TYR A 30 19.40 -3.54 13.08
C TYR A 30 19.70 -5.05 13.00
N GLN A 31 20.81 -5.44 12.34
CA GLN A 31 21.20 -6.85 12.21
C GLN A 31 21.42 -7.54 13.56
N MET A 32 21.92 -6.81 14.52
CA MET A 32 22.18 -7.33 15.86
C MET A 32 20.90 -7.43 16.71
N LEU A 33 19.93 -6.52 16.54
CA LEU A 33 18.60 -6.66 17.13
C LEU A 33 17.84 -7.83 16.51
N GLY A 34 17.97 -8.04 15.20
CA GLY A 34 17.45 -9.22 14.49
C GLY A 34 18.02 -10.54 15.01
N GLU A 35 19.33 -10.59 15.34
CA GLU A 35 19.94 -11.77 15.97
C GLU A 35 19.32 -12.07 17.34
N ILE A 36 18.98 -11.05 18.14
CA ILE A 36 18.24 -11.26 19.40
C ILE A 36 16.83 -11.80 19.10
N THR A 37 16.15 -11.27 18.11
CA THR A 37 14.82 -11.75 17.69
C THR A 37 14.84 -13.24 17.34
N GLU A 38 15.79 -13.67 16.54
CA GLU A 38 15.96 -15.08 16.16
C GLU A 38 16.18 -16.01 17.36
N ARG A 39 16.82 -15.52 18.45
CA ARG A 39 17.13 -16.29 19.63
C ARG A 39 16.06 -16.26 20.71
N SER A 40 15.36 -15.15 20.82
CA SER A 40 14.40 -14.91 21.91
C SER A 40 12.94 -15.07 21.47
N GLY A 41 12.65 -14.93 20.18
CA GLY A 41 11.30 -14.83 19.63
C GLY A 41 10.63 -13.47 19.84
N PHE A 42 11.30 -12.48 20.48
CA PHE A 42 10.78 -11.14 20.67
C PHE A 42 11.10 -10.24 19.49
N LEU A 43 10.11 -9.48 19.04
CA LEU A 43 10.24 -8.43 18.06
C LEU A 43 10.51 -7.10 18.74
N PHE A 44 11.28 -6.21 18.10
CA PHE A 44 11.59 -4.90 18.66
C PHE A 44 10.71 -3.81 18.03
N ILE A 45 10.21 -2.90 18.87
CA ILE A 45 9.53 -1.67 18.47
C ILE A 45 10.29 -0.50 19.08
N TYR A 46 10.72 0.44 18.27
CA TYR A 46 11.43 1.64 18.70
C TYR A 46 11.20 2.80 17.75
N ASP A 47 11.46 4.02 18.25
CA ASP A 47 11.46 5.23 17.44
C ASP A 47 12.72 5.26 16.56
N SER A 48 12.57 5.38 15.25
CA SER A 48 13.67 5.45 14.29
C SER A 48 14.63 6.65 14.52
N ASN A 49 14.17 7.67 15.25
CA ASN A 49 15.01 8.80 15.65
C ASN A 49 15.92 8.51 16.86
N ILE A 50 15.67 7.40 17.58
CA ILE A 50 16.45 7.01 18.76
C ILE A 50 17.66 6.16 18.37
N LEU A 51 17.54 5.32 17.34
CA LEU A 51 18.55 4.36 16.92
C LEU A 51 18.92 4.56 15.46
N ASP A 52 20.22 4.70 15.18
CA ASP A 52 20.76 4.64 13.83
C ASP A 52 20.92 3.17 13.40
N ASN A 53 19.99 2.68 12.62
CA ASN A 53 19.92 1.29 12.17
C ASN A 53 21.16 0.82 11.41
N ASP A 54 21.83 1.72 10.69
CA ASP A 54 23.00 1.43 9.85
C ASP A 54 24.31 1.52 10.59
N GLN A 55 24.30 2.03 11.83
CA GLN A 55 25.50 2.10 12.67
C GLN A 55 26.06 0.70 12.92
N ARG A 56 27.33 0.50 12.54
CA ARG A 56 28.03 -0.77 12.74
C ARG A 56 28.60 -0.87 14.15
N ILE A 57 28.32 -2.00 14.79
CA ILE A 57 28.79 -2.29 16.14
C ILE A 57 29.54 -3.62 16.21
N LYS A 58 30.32 -3.81 17.27
CA LYS A 58 30.98 -5.07 17.57
C LYS A 58 30.84 -5.38 19.06
N LEU A 59 30.21 -6.50 19.38
CA LEU A 59 30.05 -6.98 20.74
C LEU A 59 31.29 -7.69 21.25
N LYS A 60 31.54 -7.56 22.55
CA LYS A 60 32.72 -8.14 23.22
C LYS A 60 32.53 -9.60 23.61
N LYS A 61 31.30 -10.02 23.85
CA LYS A 61 30.93 -11.37 24.31
C LYS A 61 29.95 -12.00 23.33
N LYS A 62 29.70 -13.31 23.48
CA LYS A 62 28.64 -14.02 22.77
C LYS A 62 27.41 -14.28 23.64
N GLU A 63 27.57 -14.35 24.95
CA GLU A 63 26.50 -14.62 25.91
C GLU A 63 26.12 -13.33 26.64
N TYR A 64 24.84 -12.99 26.60
CA TYR A 64 24.23 -11.82 27.23
C TYR A 64 22.85 -12.20 27.75
N THR A 65 22.33 -11.42 28.72
CA THR A 65 20.87 -11.37 28.86
C THR A 65 20.28 -10.52 27.73
N ILE A 66 18.98 -10.66 27.44
CA ILE A 66 18.33 -9.81 26.42
C ILE A 66 18.55 -8.34 26.70
N ARG A 67 18.40 -7.92 27.98
CA ARG A 67 18.63 -6.56 28.45
C ARG A 67 20.06 -6.08 28.17
N GLU A 68 21.05 -6.87 28.59
CA GLU A 68 22.47 -6.54 28.36
C GLU A 68 22.81 -6.48 26.87
N ALA A 69 22.23 -7.38 26.06
CA ALA A 69 22.47 -7.40 24.63
C ALA A 69 21.94 -6.12 23.97
N VAL A 70 20.72 -5.70 24.30
CA VAL A 70 20.11 -4.47 23.76
C VAL A 70 20.96 -3.24 24.14
N HIS A 71 21.36 -3.09 25.40
CA HIS A 71 22.23 -1.96 25.82
C HIS A 71 23.59 -1.99 25.13
N ALA A 72 24.20 -3.18 24.98
CA ALA A 72 25.48 -3.32 24.31
C ALA A 72 25.41 -3.04 22.81
N ILE A 73 24.28 -3.34 22.17
CA ILE A 73 24.02 -3.09 20.75
C ILE A 73 23.75 -1.61 20.50
N THR A 74 22.87 -1.01 21.31
CA THR A 74 22.43 0.38 21.11
C THR A 74 23.43 1.42 21.65
N GLY A 75 24.33 1.00 22.56
CA GLY A 75 25.24 1.91 23.26
C GLY A 75 24.56 2.87 24.23
N GLN A 76 23.24 2.71 24.46
CA GLN A 76 22.42 3.59 25.28
C GLN A 76 22.04 2.90 26.59
N ASN A 77 22.50 3.42 27.72
CA ASN A 77 22.24 2.85 29.05
C ASN A 77 20.91 3.35 29.67
N ASP A 78 20.37 4.43 29.15
CA ASP A 78 19.13 5.07 29.59
C ASP A 78 17.88 4.57 28.82
N LEU A 79 18.08 3.59 27.94
CA LEU A 79 17.01 2.99 27.17
C LEU A 79 16.12 2.11 28.05
N LYS A 80 14.84 2.46 28.15
CA LYS A 80 13.83 1.63 28.82
C LYS A 80 13.34 0.54 27.87
N MET A 81 13.16 -0.67 28.44
CA MET A 81 12.61 -1.82 27.75
C MET A 81 11.32 -2.24 28.43
N LYS A 82 10.23 -2.39 27.67
CA LYS A 82 8.95 -2.89 28.17
C LYS A 82 8.49 -4.04 27.27
N ILE A 83 8.23 -5.20 27.89
CA ILE A 83 7.66 -6.35 27.16
C ILE A 83 6.15 -6.17 27.08
N ILE A 84 5.59 -6.38 25.86
CA ILE A 84 4.16 -6.32 25.59
C ILE A 84 3.85 -7.43 24.58
N GLY A 85 3.25 -8.51 25.07
CA GLY A 85 3.07 -9.72 24.27
C GLY A 85 4.42 -10.31 23.84
N ASN A 86 4.65 -10.43 22.52
CA ASN A 86 5.91 -10.87 21.93
C ASN A 86 6.81 -9.71 21.46
N HIS A 87 6.55 -8.48 21.91
CA HIS A 87 7.30 -7.29 21.51
C HIS A 87 8.09 -6.71 22.69
N ILE A 88 9.30 -6.23 22.41
CA ILE A 88 10.09 -5.40 23.31
C ILE A 88 10.06 -3.97 22.78
N LEU A 89 9.39 -3.09 23.53
CA LEU A 89 9.34 -1.67 23.27
C LEU A 89 10.58 -1.00 23.83
N LEU A 90 11.35 -0.31 22.99
CA LEU A 90 12.50 0.51 23.36
C LEU A 90 12.12 1.98 23.38
N SER A 91 12.38 2.68 24.49
CA SER A 91 12.10 4.12 24.64
C SER A 91 13.14 4.81 25.48
N LEU A 92 13.45 6.08 25.18
CA LEU A 92 14.32 6.89 26.05
C LEU A 92 13.60 7.32 27.31
N HIS A 93 14.37 7.57 28.36
CA HIS A 93 13.85 8.17 29.57
C HIS A 93 13.54 9.65 29.32
N GLN A 94 12.28 9.98 28.96
CA GLN A 94 11.86 11.37 29.03
C GLN A 94 11.78 11.77 30.49
N LYS A 95 12.57 12.79 30.89
CA LYS A 95 12.28 13.54 32.11
C LYS A 95 10.88 14.12 31.94
N THR A 96 9.94 13.56 32.66
CA THR A 96 8.59 14.12 32.79
C THR A 96 8.69 15.43 33.55
N ASP A 97 8.82 16.52 32.83
CA ASP A 97 8.39 17.80 33.37
C ASP A 97 6.86 17.82 33.31
N SER A 98 6.32 17.86 34.51
CA SER A 98 4.94 18.04 34.93
C SER A 98 4.01 18.71 33.91
N ALA A 99 3.01 17.98 33.47
CA ALA A 99 1.72 18.56 33.10
C ALA A 99 0.58 17.62 33.59
N ALA A 100 0.45 17.45 34.88
CA ALA A 100 -0.81 17.13 35.51
C ALA A 100 -1.47 18.47 35.84
N ASN A 101 -2.60 18.72 35.22
CA ASN A 101 -3.76 19.51 35.66
C ASN A 101 -4.37 20.28 34.49
N VAL A 102 -5.33 19.68 33.85
CA VAL A 102 -6.44 20.43 33.29
C VAL A 102 -7.73 19.77 33.80
N ILE A 103 -8.32 20.49 34.71
CA ILE A 103 -9.58 20.23 35.42
C ILE A 103 -10.73 20.36 34.42
N ASP A 104 -11.66 19.42 34.55
CA ASP A 104 -13.04 19.44 34.08
C ASP A 104 -13.67 20.84 33.95
N GLN A 105 -14.21 21.13 32.79
CA GLN A 105 -15.43 21.90 32.60
C GLN A 105 -16.23 21.36 31.41
N PRO A 106 -17.51 21.01 31.58
CA PRO A 106 -18.37 20.56 30.51
C PRO A 106 -18.94 21.75 29.74
N LEU A 107 -18.44 22.02 28.56
CA LEU A 107 -19.11 22.89 27.58
C LEU A 107 -19.81 21.99 26.55
N ALA A 108 -21.15 22.06 26.60
CA ALA A 108 -21.99 21.53 25.53
C ALA A 108 -21.69 22.31 24.22
N GLY A 109 -21.02 21.66 23.29
CA GLY A 109 -20.75 22.17 21.98
C GLY A 109 -20.14 21.01 21.18
N HIS A 110 -20.49 20.87 19.92
CA HIS A 110 -20.09 19.82 19.00
C HIS A 110 -18.75 19.18 19.38
N LYS A 111 -18.79 17.89 19.76
CA LYS A 111 -17.57 17.12 19.98
C LYS A 111 -16.81 17.09 18.66
N GLU A 112 -15.82 17.95 18.51
CA GLU A 112 -14.76 17.73 17.51
C GLU A 112 -14.18 16.35 17.82
N SER A 113 -14.26 15.44 16.87
CA SER A 113 -13.64 14.13 17.03
C SER A 113 -12.14 14.35 17.12
N ILE A 114 -11.56 14.02 18.27
CA ILE A 114 -10.13 14.05 18.48
C ILE A 114 -9.55 12.89 17.67
N TYR A 115 -8.47 13.14 16.92
CA TYR A 115 -7.75 12.14 16.13
C TYR A 115 -6.34 11.97 16.65
N PHE A 116 -5.77 10.79 16.49
CA PHE A 116 -4.36 10.52 16.71
C PHE A 116 -3.73 9.90 15.47
N ASP A 117 -2.43 10.09 15.33
CA ASP A 117 -1.65 9.55 14.22
C ASP A 117 -0.74 8.41 14.70
N VAL A 118 -0.64 7.37 13.88
CA VAL A 118 0.37 6.33 13.98
C VAL A 118 1.22 6.40 12.72
N GLU A 119 2.49 6.71 12.90
CA GLU A 119 3.44 6.95 11.80
C GLU A 119 4.64 6.02 11.90
N GLY A 120 5.26 5.71 10.78
CA GLY A 120 6.46 4.91 10.76
C GLY A 120 6.84 4.38 9.39
N VAL A 121 7.77 3.43 9.41
CA VAL A 121 8.25 2.69 8.24
C VAL A 121 8.10 1.20 8.44
N LEU A 122 7.78 0.49 7.36
CA LEU A 122 7.60 -0.96 7.32
C LEU A 122 8.66 -1.58 6.42
N HIS A 123 9.48 -2.48 6.96
CA HIS A 123 10.61 -3.11 6.27
C HIS A 123 10.53 -4.63 6.31
N ASP A 124 11.23 -5.27 5.40
CA ASP A 124 11.50 -6.71 5.45
C ASP A 124 12.50 -7.01 6.58
N ASN A 125 12.18 -8.00 7.41
CA ASN A 125 13.00 -8.35 8.57
C ASN A 125 14.38 -8.93 8.21
N TYR A 126 14.57 -9.46 7.00
CA TYR A 126 15.84 -10.07 6.57
C TYR A 126 16.64 -9.19 5.63
N THR A 127 15.98 -8.62 4.62
CA THR A 127 16.67 -7.83 3.58
C THR A 127 16.82 -6.37 3.97
N GLN A 128 16.03 -5.88 4.94
CA GLN A 128 15.92 -4.48 5.33
C GLN A 128 15.35 -3.58 4.23
N GLU A 129 14.89 -4.16 3.15
CA GLU A 129 14.26 -3.38 2.09
C GLU A 129 12.88 -2.86 2.54
N PRO A 130 12.46 -1.66 2.10
CA PRO A 130 11.16 -1.14 2.42
C PRO A 130 10.05 -1.98 1.80
N ILE A 131 8.98 -2.25 2.56
CA ILE A 131 7.79 -2.93 2.07
C ILE A 131 6.84 -1.90 1.46
N SER A 132 6.85 -1.83 0.13
CA SER A 132 5.98 -0.93 -0.63
C SER A 132 4.55 -1.46 -0.71
N TYR A 133 3.57 -0.57 -0.53
CA TYR A 133 2.14 -0.87 -0.63
C TYR A 133 1.64 -1.92 0.38
N GLY A 134 2.35 -2.08 1.48
CA GLY A 134 1.90 -2.84 2.64
C GLY A 134 0.67 -2.19 3.25
N THR A 135 -0.29 -2.98 3.69
CA THR A 135 -1.51 -2.48 4.32
C THR A 135 -1.29 -2.24 5.80
N VAL A 136 -1.78 -1.09 6.27
CA VAL A 136 -1.80 -0.69 7.67
C VAL A 136 -3.22 -0.27 8.02
N GLY A 137 -3.85 -0.88 9.03
CA GLY A 137 -5.24 -0.53 9.34
C GLY A 137 -5.82 -1.22 10.57
N VAL A 138 -7.07 -0.89 10.87
CA VAL A 138 -7.88 -1.52 11.91
C VAL A 138 -8.98 -2.34 11.23
N LYS A 139 -8.90 -3.65 11.31
CA LYS A 139 -9.80 -4.58 10.60
C LYS A 139 -11.26 -4.34 10.97
N GLU A 140 -11.55 -4.25 12.26
CA GLU A 140 -12.91 -4.14 12.79
C GLU A 140 -13.57 -2.82 12.38
N ALA A 141 -12.77 -1.76 12.23
CA ALA A 141 -13.28 -0.44 11.89
C ALA A 141 -13.34 -0.17 10.38
N GLY A 142 -12.78 -1.05 9.54
CA GLY A 142 -12.70 -0.83 8.10
C GLY A 142 -11.92 0.45 7.72
N VAL A 143 -10.96 0.87 8.55
CA VAL A 143 -10.13 2.06 8.35
C VAL A 143 -8.68 1.64 8.17
N GLY A 144 -8.00 2.25 7.20
CA GLY A 144 -6.61 1.93 6.92
C GLY A 144 -5.94 2.88 5.94
N THR A 145 -4.69 2.58 5.68
CA THR A 145 -3.83 3.19 4.65
C THR A 145 -2.91 2.12 4.07
N ILE A 146 -2.04 2.50 3.15
CA ILE A 146 -0.95 1.65 2.66
C ILE A 146 0.38 2.39 2.79
N THR A 147 1.47 1.63 2.85
CA THR A 147 2.82 2.21 2.79
C THR A 147 3.12 2.76 1.39
N ASN A 148 3.92 3.82 1.31
CA ASN A 148 4.46 4.30 0.04
C ASN A 148 5.61 3.39 -0.48
N GLN A 149 6.31 3.79 -1.56
CA GLN A 149 7.42 3.00 -2.11
C GLN A 149 8.62 2.87 -1.17
N ASN A 150 8.78 3.80 -0.22
CA ASN A 150 9.82 3.77 0.80
C ASN A 150 9.42 3.01 2.08
N GLY A 151 8.23 2.36 2.09
CA GLY A 151 7.70 1.70 3.26
C GLY A 151 7.09 2.64 4.31
N GLU A 152 7.03 3.95 4.06
CA GLU A 152 6.52 4.95 5.01
C GLU A 152 5.00 4.94 5.02
N PHE A 153 4.42 5.15 6.21
CA PHE A 153 2.97 5.24 6.39
C PHE A 153 2.60 6.26 7.48
N ARG A 154 1.40 6.82 7.33
CA ARG A 154 0.69 7.53 8.39
C ARG A 154 -0.76 7.05 8.41
N LEU A 155 -1.18 6.49 9.53
CA LEU A 155 -2.55 6.07 9.79
C LEU A 155 -3.17 7.01 10.81
N ARG A 156 -4.18 7.77 10.39
CA ARG A 156 -4.94 8.68 11.24
C ARG A 156 -6.23 8.02 11.69
N LEU A 157 -6.44 7.95 12.99
CA LEU A 157 -7.55 7.25 13.60
C LEU A 157 -8.31 8.18 14.57
N PRO A 158 -9.64 8.07 14.65
CA PRO A 158 -10.40 8.75 15.68
C PRO A 158 -10.07 8.20 17.08
N ASP A 159 -10.19 9.01 18.10
CA ASP A 159 -9.87 8.68 19.49
C ASP A 159 -10.64 7.45 20.01
N SER A 160 -11.82 7.18 19.45
CA SER A 160 -12.59 5.96 19.75
C SER A 160 -11.86 4.65 19.42
N LEU A 161 -10.80 4.71 18.60
CA LEU A 161 -9.96 3.56 18.23
C LEU A 161 -8.61 3.53 18.96
N LEU A 162 -8.46 4.31 20.04
CA LEU A 162 -7.23 4.42 20.84
C LEU A 162 -6.75 3.07 21.42
N HIS A 163 -7.64 2.12 21.62
CA HIS A 163 -7.34 0.80 22.16
C HIS A 163 -7.45 -0.32 21.11
N SER A 164 -7.59 0.04 19.86
CA SER A 164 -7.74 -0.95 18.78
C SER A 164 -6.42 -1.60 18.42
N THR A 165 -6.51 -2.74 17.76
CA THR A 165 -5.35 -3.45 17.19
C THR A 165 -5.14 -2.99 15.77
N ILE A 166 -3.94 -2.50 15.49
CA ILE A 166 -3.49 -2.15 14.13
C ILE A 166 -2.80 -3.38 13.54
N TYR A 167 -3.23 -3.79 12.36
CA TYR A 167 -2.59 -4.85 11.63
C TYR A 167 -1.73 -4.28 10.48
N PHE A 168 -0.62 -4.96 10.24
CA PHE A 168 0.33 -4.70 9.18
C PHE A 168 0.43 -5.95 8.34
N SER A 169 0.26 -5.84 7.03
CA SER A 169 0.29 -7.01 6.16
C SER A 169 0.80 -6.69 4.75
N HIS A 170 1.45 -7.67 4.14
CA HIS A 170 1.86 -7.64 2.74
C HIS A 170 1.94 -9.05 2.17
N LEU A 171 1.82 -9.18 0.84
CA LEU A 171 1.98 -10.43 0.11
C LEU A 171 3.33 -11.09 0.42
N GLY A 172 3.32 -12.35 0.82
CA GLY A 172 4.53 -13.12 1.14
C GLY A 172 5.10 -12.90 2.54
N TYR A 173 4.38 -12.18 3.41
CA TYR A 173 4.81 -11.89 4.78
C TYR A 173 3.79 -12.35 5.82
N LYS A 174 4.29 -12.70 7.00
CA LYS A 174 3.45 -12.91 8.18
C LYS A 174 2.87 -11.58 8.64
N PRO A 175 1.55 -11.44 8.79
CA PRO A 175 0.96 -10.21 9.29
C PRO A 175 1.34 -9.99 10.76
N GLN A 176 1.47 -8.72 11.12
CA GLN A 176 1.69 -8.27 12.50
C GLN A 176 0.47 -7.53 13.02
N GLU A 177 0.18 -7.74 14.30
CA GLU A 177 -0.91 -7.07 15.02
C GLU A 177 -0.36 -6.40 16.28
N ILE A 178 -0.53 -5.08 16.39
CA ILE A 178 0.04 -4.28 17.47
C ILE A 178 -1.04 -3.34 18.01
N ASN A 179 -1.16 -3.25 19.34
CA ASN A 179 -2.09 -2.30 19.96
C ASN A 179 -1.67 -0.85 19.63
N SER A 180 -2.63 -0.03 19.21
CA SER A 180 -2.39 1.35 18.77
C SER A 180 -1.68 2.21 19.81
N GLN A 181 -1.96 2.03 21.10
CA GLN A 181 -1.31 2.77 22.18
C GLN A 181 0.22 2.64 22.21
N LEU A 182 0.77 1.53 21.67
CA LEU A 182 2.21 1.29 21.63
C LEU A 182 2.89 2.07 20.54
N LEU A 183 2.13 2.57 19.57
CA LEU A 183 2.63 3.17 18.34
C LEU A 183 2.45 4.69 18.30
N ILE A 184 1.67 5.26 19.21
CA ILE A 184 1.34 6.69 19.24
C ILE A 184 2.53 7.53 19.73
N GLY A 185 2.69 8.72 19.14
CA GLY A 185 3.64 9.74 19.60
C GLY A 185 5.10 9.43 19.27
N ARG A 186 5.35 8.56 18.31
CA ARG A 186 6.70 8.21 17.83
C ARG A 186 6.66 7.83 16.35
N HIS A 187 7.80 7.93 15.68
CA HIS A 187 7.97 7.41 14.33
C HIS A 187 8.46 5.95 14.40
N ASN A 188 7.56 5.01 14.19
CA ASN A 188 7.79 3.59 14.42
C ASN A 188 8.63 2.95 13.32
N PHE A 189 9.62 2.15 13.71
CA PHE A 189 10.31 1.24 12.80
C PHE A 189 9.74 -0.17 13.01
N LEU A 190 9.06 -0.70 11.99
CA LEU A 190 8.37 -1.99 12.04
C LEU A 190 8.90 -2.91 10.94
N THR A 191 8.94 -4.19 11.23
CA THR A 191 9.39 -5.18 10.26
C THR A 191 8.37 -6.29 10.11
N LEU A 192 8.21 -6.83 8.89
CA LEU A 192 7.47 -8.06 8.66
C LEU A 192 8.43 -9.19 8.34
N GLU A 193 8.14 -10.36 8.87
CA GLU A 193 8.88 -11.58 8.59
C GLU A 193 8.35 -12.23 7.31
N PRO A 194 9.20 -12.50 6.29
CA PRO A 194 8.78 -13.28 5.14
C PRO A 194 8.21 -14.64 5.56
N GLN A 195 7.10 -15.01 4.96
CA GLN A 195 6.48 -16.30 5.22
C GLN A 195 6.92 -17.31 4.18
N VAL A 196 7.80 -18.22 4.60
CA VAL A 196 8.24 -19.33 3.76
C VAL A 196 7.26 -20.51 3.93
N ILE A 197 6.74 -21.02 2.83
CA ILE A 197 5.95 -22.26 2.82
C ILE A 197 6.94 -23.42 2.78
N PRO A 198 6.96 -24.31 3.78
CA PRO A 198 7.79 -25.51 3.73
C PRO A 198 7.39 -26.39 2.55
N ILE A 199 8.35 -26.78 1.72
CA ILE A 199 8.13 -27.63 0.52
C ILE A 199 7.41 -28.94 0.87
N GLN A 200 7.52 -29.41 2.10
CA GLN A 200 6.87 -30.64 2.59
C GLN A 200 5.34 -30.50 2.79
N GLU A 201 4.81 -29.29 2.91
CA GLU A 201 3.36 -29.04 3.04
C GLU A 201 2.66 -28.88 1.69
N ILE A 202 3.41 -28.74 0.60
CA ILE A 202 2.82 -28.64 -0.73
C ILE A 202 2.49 -30.05 -1.22
N VAL A 203 1.28 -30.52 -0.90
CA VAL A 203 0.67 -31.60 -1.67
C VAL A 203 0.44 -31.04 -3.07
N VAL A 204 1.28 -31.43 -4.04
CA VAL A 204 1.13 -31.04 -5.45
C VAL A 204 -0.19 -31.65 -5.96
N ARG A 205 -1.29 -30.98 -5.68
CA ARG A 205 -2.52 -31.21 -6.42
C ARG A 205 -2.34 -30.58 -7.78
N LEU A 206 -2.54 -31.37 -8.82
CA LEU A 206 -2.64 -30.84 -10.19
C LEU A 206 -3.86 -29.89 -10.23
N VAL A 207 -3.62 -28.61 -9.96
CA VAL A 207 -4.65 -27.58 -10.00
C VAL A 207 -4.86 -27.21 -11.46
N ASN A 208 -6.06 -27.39 -11.98
CA ASN A 208 -6.43 -26.89 -13.30
C ASN A 208 -6.61 -25.35 -13.20
N PRO A 209 -5.74 -24.54 -13.79
CA PRO A 209 -5.80 -23.08 -13.65
C PRO A 209 -7.07 -22.49 -14.24
N ARG A 210 -7.63 -23.05 -15.33
CA ARG A 210 -8.90 -22.59 -15.92
C ARG A 210 -10.07 -22.85 -15.01
N LYS A 211 -10.10 -24.02 -14.35
CA LYS A 211 -11.16 -24.35 -13.39
C LYS A 211 -11.10 -23.41 -12.18
N LEU A 212 -9.90 -23.15 -11.65
CA LEU A 212 -9.73 -22.23 -10.52
C LEU A 212 -10.18 -20.81 -10.84
N LEU A 213 -9.92 -20.32 -12.07
CA LEU A 213 -10.44 -19.03 -12.53
C LEU A 213 -11.97 -19.05 -12.62
N GLN A 214 -12.57 -20.14 -13.11
CA GLN A 214 -14.02 -20.29 -13.19
C GLN A 214 -14.64 -20.30 -11.79
N ASP A 215 -14.09 -21.09 -10.85
CA ASP A 215 -14.54 -21.17 -9.46
C ASP A 215 -14.45 -19.76 -8.77
N MET A 216 -13.39 -18.98 -9.05
CA MET A 216 -13.27 -17.60 -8.60
C MET A 216 -14.41 -16.71 -9.13
N ILE A 217 -14.75 -16.83 -10.42
CA ILE A 217 -15.84 -16.05 -11.04
C ILE A 217 -17.20 -16.46 -10.48
N ASP A 218 -17.44 -17.75 -10.29
CA ASP A 218 -18.72 -18.29 -9.81
C ASP A 218 -18.99 -17.89 -8.35
N LYS A 219 -17.92 -17.79 -7.54
CA LYS A 219 -18.00 -17.37 -6.14
C LYS A 219 -18.01 -15.85 -5.90
N ARG A 220 -18.07 -15.02 -6.95
CA ARG A 220 -18.12 -13.56 -6.79
C ARG A 220 -19.27 -13.08 -5.93
N ASN A 221 -20.44 -13.69 -6.06
CA ASN A 221 -21.61 -13.33 -5.26
C ASN A 221 -21.52 -13.69 -3.78
N ILE A 222 -20.60 -14.59 -3.43
CA ILE A 222 -20.35 -15.04 -2.06
C ILE A 222 -19.23 -14.20 -1.43
N ASN A 223 -18.15 -14.01 -2.17
CA ASN A 223 -16.92 -13.41 -1.65
C ASN A 223 -16.96 -11.88 -1.64
N TYR A 224 -17.72 -11.25 -2.55
CA TYR A 224 -17.71 -9.79 -2.71
C TYR A 224 -19.05 -9.18 -2.32
N ALA A 225 -19.04 -7.87 -2.01
CA ALA A 225 -20.19 -7.16 -1.50
C ALA A 225 -21.42 -7.31 -2.41
N ASN A 226 -22.48 -7.89 -1.85
CA ASN A 226 -23.80 -8.03 -2.47
C ASN A 226 -24.78 -6.91 -2.07
N HIS A 227 -24.35 -6.01 -1.18
CA HIS A 227 -25.04 -4.78 -0.80
C HIS A 227 -24.17 -3.56 -1.16
N PRO A 228 -24.78 -2.38 -1.35
CA PRO A 228 -24.01 -1.18 -1.61
C PRO A 228 -23.17 -0.78 -0.38
N ALA A 229 -22.01 -0.18 -0.65
CA ALA A 229 -21.10 0.35 0.36
C ALA A 229 -20.57 1.72 -0.07
N TYR A 230 -20.12 2.54 0.89
CA TYR A 230 -19.28 3.68 0.61
C TYR A 230 -17.82 3.30 0.80
N LEU A 231 -17.00 3.59 -0.21
CA LEU A 231 -15.55 3.53 -0.12
C LEU A 231 -15.01 4.96 -0.09
N THR A 232 -14.35 5.36 0.99
CA THR A 232 -13.55 6.59 0.99
C THR A 232 -12.17 6.24 0.52
N SER A 233 -11.75 6.80 -0.61
CA SER A 233 -10.51 6.41 -1.29
C SER A 233 -9.61 7.61 -1.55
N PHE A 234 -8.33 7.46 -1.24
CA PHE A 234 -7.28 8.38 -1.70
C PHE A 234 -6.89 8.03 -3.13
N TYR A 235 -6.72 9.05 -3.94
CA TYR A 235 -6.26 8.95 -5.32
C TYR A 235 -5.09 9.88 -5.54
N ARG A 236 -4.09 9.41 -6.27
CA ARG A 236 -2.95 10.20 -6.74
C ARG A 236 -2.64 9.87 -8.18
N GLU A 237 -2.29 10.89 -8.97
CA GLU A 237 -1.82 10.77 -10.36
C GLU A 237 -0.63 11.69 -10.56
N GLY A 238 0.46 11.15 -11.10
CA GLY A 238 1.64 11.90 -11.49
C GLY A 238 1.90 11.82 -12.99
N VAL A 239 2.35 12.92 -13.54
CA VAL A 239 2.82 13.02 -14.93
C VAL A 239 4.25 13.53 -14.91
N GLU A 240 5.18 12.71 -15.38
CA GLU A 240 6.58 13.05 -15.49
C GLU A 240 6.99 13.19 -16.96
N HIS A 241 7.57 14.32 -17.29
CA HIS A 241 8.16 14.56 -18.59
C HIS A 241 9.68 14.67 -18.45
N ARG A 242 10.44 13.85 -19.21
CA ARG A 242 11.91 13.80 -19.11
C ARG A 242 12.41 13.50 -17.69
N LYS A 243 11.71 12.63 -16.97
CA LYS A 243 11.98 12.26 -15.56
C LYS A 243 11.81 13.42 -14.55
N LYS A 244 11.13 14.50 -14.93
CA LYS A 244 10.73 15.58 -14.03
C LYS A 244 9.22 15.57 -13.87
N LEU A 245 8.77 15.72 -12.64
CA LEU A 245 7.35 15.86 -12.36
C LEU A 245 6.83 17.16 -13.02
N SER A 246 5.86 17.03 -13.90
CA SER A 246 5.21 18.16 -14.56
C SER A 246 3.81 18.43 -14.01
N ASN A 247 3.16 17.40 -13.46
CA ASN A 247 1.83 17.50 -12.89
C ASN A 247 1.62 16.43 -11.83
N LEU A 248 1.03 16.85 -10.70
CA LEU A 248 0.56 15.95 -9.64
C LEU A 248 -0.89 16.33 -9.32
N THR A 249 -1.77 15.33 -9.30
CA THR A 249 -3.15 15.46 -8.86
C THR A 249 -3.40 14.48 -7.73
N GLU A 250 -3.94 14.96 -6.63
CA GLU A 250 -4.34 14.14 -5.50
C GLU A 250 -5.78 14.47 -5.11
N ALA A 251 -6.55 13.45 -4.71
CA ALA A 251 -7.95 13.62 -4.33
C ALA A 251 -8.41 12.61 -3.30
N ILE A 252 -9.41 12.99 -2.52
CA ILE A 252 -10.23 12.06 -1.74
C ILE A 252 -11.58 11.95 -2.41
N PHE A 253 -11.96 10.73 -2.72
CA PHE A 253 -13.27 10.39 -3.25
C PHE A 253 -14.11 9.62 -2.25
N LYS A 254 -15.41 9.86 -2.24
CA LYS A 254 -16.39 8.95 -1.69
C LYS A 254 -17.07 8.23 -2.84
N ILE A 255 -16.89 6.91 -2.91
CA ILE A 255 -17.40 6.07 -3.98
C ILE A 255 -18.64 5.33 -3.44
N TYR A 256 -19.81 5.57 -4.03
CA TYR A 256 -20.94 4.68 -3.84
C TYR A 256 -20.71 3.43 -4.69
N LYS A 257 -20.22 2.39 -4.02
CA LYS A 257 -19.97 1.09 -4.62
C LYS A 257 -21.29 0.32 -4.75
N THR A 258 -21.68 0.03 -5.96
CA THR A 258 -22.83 -0.84 -6.20
C THR A 258 -22.45 -2.31 -5.94
N PRO A 259 -23.41 -3.20 -5.62
CA PRO A 259 -23.11 -4.62 -5.49
C PRO A 259 -22.30 -5.14 -6.69
N TYR A 260 -21.32 -6.01 -6.42
CA TYR A 260 -20.40 -6.47 -7.48
C TYR A 260 -21.11 -7.16 -8.64
N MET A 261 -22.22 -7.87 -8.38
CA MET A 261 -23.02 -8.53 -9.41
C MET A 261 -24.05 -7.58 -10.08
N SER A 262 -24.17 -6.34 -9.60
CA SER A 262 -25.10 -5.38 -10.21
C SER A 262 -24.56 -4.82 -11.53
N PRO A 263 -25.38 -4.67 -12.57
CA PRO A 263 -24.98 -4.01 -13.82
C PRO A 263 -24.85 -2.48 -13.68
N HIS A 264 -25.29 -1.92 -12.56
CA HIS A 264 -25.23 -0.49 -12.34
C HIS A 264 -23.78 -0.02 -12.10
N LYS A 265 -23.47 1.15 -12.64
CA LYS A 265 -22.17 1.81 -12.43
C LYS A 265 -22.05 2.38 -11.03
N ASP A 266 -20.86 2.35 -10.49
CA ASP A 266 -20.51 3.04 -9.28
C ASP A 266 -20.60 4.57 -9.47
N GLN A 267 -20.92 5.29 -8.38
CA GLN A 267 -20.99 6.76 -8.38
C GLN A 267 -19.83 7.31 -7.57
N VAL A 268 -19.28 8.42 -8.00
CA VAL A 268 -18.14 9.07 -7.34
C VAL A 268 -18.54 10.47 -6.92
N LYS A 269 -18.27 10.81 -5.66
CA LYS A 269 -18.34 12.15 -5.10
C LYS A 269 -16.92 12.60 -4.74
N LEU A 270 -16.52 13.79 -5.18
CA LEU A 270 -15.27 14.40 -4.80
C LEU A 270 -15.44 15.04 -3.41
N LEU A 271 -14.56 14.70 -2.47
CA LEU A 271 -14.53 15.31 -1.13
C LEU A 271 -13.45 16.39 -1.04
N LYS A 272 -12.21 16.07 -1.43
CA LYS A 272 -11.09 17.01 -1.49
C LYS A 272 -10.22 16.71 -2.71
N MET A 273 -9.57 17.72 -3.24
CA MET A 273 -8.64 17.58 -4.35
C MET A 273 -7.58 18.68 -4.30
N ARG A 274 -6.34 18.31 -4.59
CA ARG A 274 -5.29 19.28 -4.90
C ARG A 274 -4.57 18.90 -6.20
N ARG A 275 -4.07 19.94 -6.88
CA ARG A 275 -3.28 19.79 -8.09
C ARG A 275 -2.08 20.72 -8.05
N ILE A 276 -0.94 20.18 -8.40
CA ILE A 276 0.33 20.90 -8.48
C ILE A 276 0.84 20.75 -9.91
N SER A 277 1.13 21.85 -10.60
CA SER A 277 1.60 21.83 -12.00
C SER A 277 2.79 22.76 -12.15
N ASP A 278 3.83 22.30 -12.84
CA ASP A 278 4.93 23.17 -13.27
C ASP A 278 4.47 24.03 -14.45
N GLU A 279 4.36 25.36 -14.24
CA GLU A 279 3.89 26.30 -15.26
C GLU A 279 4.77 26.36 -16.51
N ASN A 280 6.07 26.16 -16.33
CA ASN A 280 7.03 26.16 -17.44
C ASN A 280 6.86 24.96 -18.39
N GLU A 281 6.15 23.90 -17.97
CA GLU A 281 5.88 22.70 -18.77
C GLU A 281 4.47 22.74 -19.42
N LYS A 282 3.60 23.70 -19.08
CA LYS A 282 2.19 23.76 -19.59
C LYS A 282 2.08 23.79 -21.11
N ASP A 283 3.02 24.43 -21.80
CA ASP A 283 2.94 24.64 -23.25
C ASP A 283 3.58 23.55 -24.11
N SER A 284 4.30 22.59 -23.52
CA SER A 284 5.14 21.70 -24.30
C SER A 284 4.49 20.38 -24.65
N LEU A 285 3.48 19.90 -23.89
CA LEU A 285 2.91 18.57 -24.10
C LEU A 285 1.39 18.53 -23.85
N ILE A 286 0.63 18.66 -24.92
CA ILE A 286 -0.83 18.44 -24.88
C ILE A 286 -1.11 16.97 -25.22
N ALA A 287 -1.12 16.12 -24.19
CA ALA A 287 -1.59 14.73 -24.30
C ALA A 287 -2.47 14.39 -23.10
N LYS A 288 -3.63 13.79 -23.39
CA LYS A 288 -4.53 13.28 -22.36
C LYS A 288 -4.55 11.77 -22.45
N MET A 289 -4.21 11.13 -21.34
CA MET A 289 -4.20 9.68 -21.19
C MET A 289 -5.48 9.20 -20.50
N LYS A 290 -5.81 7.94 -20.68
CA LYS A 290 -6.84 7.28 -19.89
C LYS A 290 -6.29 7.01 -18.48
N SER A 291 -6.40 7.98 -17.62
CA SER A 291 -6.07 7.98 -16.21
C SER A 291 -7.24 8.59 -15.42
N GLY A 292 -7.01 8.88 -14.18
CA GLY A 292 -8.03 9.44 -13.31
C GLY A 292 -8.94 8.39 -12.68
N ILE A 293 -9.91 8.86 -11.90
CA ILE A 293 -10.83 7.98 -11.16
C ILE A 293 -11.58 7.00 -12.06
N ASN A 294 -11.90 7.40 -13.29
CA ASN A 294 -12.59 6.50 -14.22
C ASN A 294 -11.71 5.29 -14.62
N ALA A 295 -10.40 5.47 -14.75
CA ALA A 295 -9.48 4.36 -15.01
C ALA A 295 -9.47 3.39 -13.82
N CYS A 296 -9.46 3.90 -12.58
CA CYS A 296 -9.54 3.08 -11.38
C CYS A 296 -10.86 2.29 -11.31
N LEU A 297 -12.00 2.91 -11.63
CA LEU A 297 -13.28 2.20 -11.66
C LEU A 297 -13.32 1.08 -12.72
N LEU A 298 -12.68 1.29 -13.88
CA LEU A 298 -12.58 0.28 -14.94
C LEU A 298 -11.60 -0.85 -14.59
N LEU A 299 -10.64 -0.58 -13.71
CA LEU A 299 -9.68 -1.57 -13.21
C LEU A 299 -10.22 -2.39 -12.02
N ASP A 300 -11.43 -2.15 -11.55
CA ASP A 300 -12.10 -3.08 -10.63
C ASP A 300 -12.49 -4.36 -11.39
N VAL A 301 -11.51 -5.26 -11.55
CA VAL A 301 -11.59 -6.45 -12.40
C VAL A 301 -12.61 -7.50 -11.94
N ILE A 302 -13.08 -7.42 -10.70
CA ILE A 302 -14.17 -8.26 -10.21
C ILE A 302 -15.53 -7.66 -10.60
N LYS A 303 -15.62 -6.34 -10.67
CA LYS A 303 -16.83 -5.65 -11.14
C LYS A 303 -16.93 -5.70 -12.66
N ILE A 304 -15.82 -5.48 -13.35
CA ILE A 304 -15.72 -5.47 -14.81
C ILE A 304 -14.70 -6.53 -15.20
N LEU A 305 -15.18 -7.74 -15.49
CA LEU A 305 -14.31 -8.86 -15.82
C LEU A 305 -13.49 -8.56 -17.09
N PRO A 306 -12.15 -8.63 -17.01
CA PRO A 306 -11.29 -8.56 -18.18
C PRO A 306 -11.33 -9.86 -19.00
N ASP A 307 -10.92 -9.80 -20.25
CA ASP A 307 -10.89 -10.92 -21.19
C ASP A 307 -10.08 -12.12 -20.70
N PHE A 308 -8.97 -11.87 -20.00
CA PHE A 308 -8.13 -12.94 -19.44
C PHE A 308 -8.75 -13.68 -18.23
N PHE A 309 -9.93 -13.29 -17.76
CA PHE A 309 -10.72 -14.09 -16.81
C PHE A 309 -11.75 -14.98 -17.54
N MET A 310 -12.10 -14.65 -18.77
CA MET A 310 -13.16 -15.35 -19.53
C MET A 310 -12.57 -16.55 -20.32
N THR A 311 -12.25 -17.63 -19.60
CA THR A 311 -11.54 -18.78 -20.15
C THR A 311 -12.33 -19.59 -21.17
N ASP A 312 -13.65 -19.58 -21.12
CA ASP A 312 -14.53 -20.39 -21.98
C ASP A 312 -14.82 -19.74 -23.34
N TYR A 313 -14.80 -18.42 -23.40
CA TYR A 313 -15.16 -17.66 -24.60
C TYR A 313 -13.95 -17.21 -25.42
N ASN A 314 -12.74 -17.26 -24.84
CA ASN A 314 -11.60 -16.61 -25.45
C ASN A 314 -10.34 -17.44 -25.27
N ASP A 315 -10.10 -18.38 -26.20
CA ASP A 315 -8.87 -19.20 -26.19
C ASP A 315 -7.64 -18.42 -26.67
N GLN A 316 -7.47 -17.19 -26.19
CA GLN A 316 -6.37 -16.28 -26.55
C GLN A 316 -5.18 -16.35 -25.58
N TYR A 317 -5.37 -16.99 -24.41
CA TYR A 317 -4.38 -17.03 -23.35
C TYR A 317 -3.93 -18.46 -23.01
N ASN A 318 -2.66 -18.59 -22.63
CA ASN A 318 -2.14 -19.73 -21.90
C ASN A 318 -2.18 -19.44 -20.40
N TYR A 319 -2.57 -20.44 -19.60
CA TYR A 319 -2.62 -20.34 -18.13
C TYR A 319 -1.79 -21.46 -17.52
N ILE A 320 -0.98 -21.10 -16.52
CA ILE A 320 -0.13 -22.03 -15.78
C ILE A 320 -0.31 -21.76 -14.28
N HIS A 321 -0.60 -22.81 -13.51
CA HIS A 321 -0.46 -22.72 -12.07
C HIS A 321 1.03 -22.68 -11.73
N SER A 322 1.55 -21.48 -11.45
CA SER A 322 2.99 -21.22 -11.40
C SER A 322 3.58 -21.30 -10.01
N ASP A 323 2.77 -21.05 -8.97
CA ASP A 323 3.25 -20.96 -7.59
C ASP A 323 2.11 -21.06 -6.59
N ILE A 324 2.47 -21.25 -5.32
CA ILE A 324 1.61 -21.05 -4.15
C ILE A 324 2.35 -20.11 -3.21
N THR A 325 1.67 -19.09 -2.75
CA THR A 325 2.24 -18.07 -1.85
C THR A 325 1.32 -17.86 -0.64
N VAL A 326 1.72 -16.99 0.27
CA VAL A 326 0.90 -16.62 1.43
C VAL A 326 0.55 -15.14 1.38
N ILE A 327 -0.71 -14.84 1.67
CA ILE A 327 -1.24 -13.48 1.82
C ILE A 327 -2.10 -13.46 3.09
N ASP A 328 -1.76 -12.59 4.05
CA ASP A 328 -2.51 -12.44 5.31
C ASP A 328 -2.73 -13.79 6.06
N ASN A 329 -1.69 -14.64 6.16
CA ASN A 329 -1.72 -16.00 6.72
C ASN A 329 -2.58 -17.02 5.95
N ARG A 330 -2.99 -16.71 4.73
CA ARG A 330 -3.80 -17.58 3.88
C ARG A 330 -2.99 -18.03 2.67
N LEU A 331 -3.11 -19.29 2.30
CA LEU A 331 -2.50 -19.78 1.06
C LEU A 331 -3.21 -19.17 -0.14
N ALA A 332 -2.43 -18.76 -1.11
CA ALA A 332 -2.91 -18.23 -2.38
C ALA A 332 -2.30 -18.99 -3.56
N ASN A 333 -3.13 -19.50 -4.44
CA ASN A 333 -2.72 -20.07 -5.71
C ASN A 333 -2.32 -18.95 -6.68
N VAL A 334 -1.19 -19.10 -7.35
CA VAL A 334 -0.72 -18.15 -8.34
C VAL A 334 -0.90 -18.74 -9.74
N ILE A 335 -1.70 -18.06 -10.56
CA ILE A 335 -1.89 -18.40 -11.97
C ILE A 335 -1.17 -17.37 -12.81
N SER A 336 -0.11 -17.77 -13.48
CA SER A 336 0.51 -16.97 -14.55
C SER A 336 -0.28 -17.12 -15.83
N PHE A 337 -0.48 -16.04 -16.54
CA PHE A 337 -1.13 -16.05 -17.85
C PHE A 337 -0.37 -15.19 -18.85
N GLU A 338 -0.42 -15.59 -20.10
CA GLU A 338 0.14 -14.83 -21.22
C GLU A 338 -0.60 -15.09 -22.52
N GLN A 339 -0.57 -14.12 -23.39
CA GLN A 339 -1.13 -14.19 -24.74
C GLN A 339 -0.49 -15.32 -25.54
N LYS A 340 -1.30 -16.13 -26.27
CA LYS A 340 -0.82 -17.17 -27.17
C LYS A 340 -0.03 -16.57 -28.34
N ALA A 341 0.99 -17.28 -28.81
CA ALA A 341 1.89 -16.81 -29.86
C ALA A 341 1.21 -16.58 -31.24
N ASN A 342 0.10 -17.26 -31.50
CA ASN A 342 -0.67 -17.11 -32.75
C ASN A 342 -1.61 -15.87 -32.71
N VAL A 343 -1.85 -15.26 -31.56
CA VAL A 343 -2.66 -14.05 -31.39
C VAL A 343 -1.79 -12.82 -31.59
N LYS A 344 -2.15 -11.94 -32.51
CA LYS A 344 -1.36 -10.75 -32.87
C LYS A 344 -1.94 -9.44 -32.32
N GLU A 345 -3.12 -9.51 -31.72
CA GLU A 345 -3.73 -8.37 -31.05
C GLU A 345 -2.99 -8.02 -29.75
N PRO A 346 -2.93 -6.76 -29.36
CA PRO A 346 -2.27 -6.36 -28.12
C PRO A 346 -3.09 -6.78 -26.91
N LEU A 347 -2.79 -7.94 -26.35
CA LEU A 347 -3.39 -8.49 -25.15
C LEU A 347 -2.42 -8.41 -23.95
N TYR A 348 -2.79 -9.04 -22.84
CA TYR A 348 -2.08 -8.96 -21.57
C TYR A 348 -1.26 -10.21 -21.27
N LYS A 349 -0.31 -10.05 -20.33
CA LYS A 349 0.33 -11.11 -19.58
C LYS A 349 0.40 -10.71 -18.11
N GLY A 350 0.45 -11.65 -17.19
CA GLY A 350 0.48 -11.32 -15.77
C GLY A 350 0.35 -12.51 -14.83
N ALA A 351 -0.01 -12.20 -13.58
CA ALA A 351 -0.23 -13.16 -12.52
C ALA A 351 -1.50 -12.83 -11.72
N ILE A 352 -2.27 -13.85 -11.42
CA ILE A 352 -3.53 -13.82 -10.68
C ILE A 352 -3.33 -14.61 -9.39
N TYR A 353 -3.66 -13.99 -8.25
CA TYR A 353 -3.50 -14.57 -6.91
C TYR A 353 -4.87 -14.86 -6.33
N ILE A 354 -5.19 -16.13 -6.15
CA ILE A 354 -6.51 -16.61 -5.72
C ILE A 354 -6.36 -17.30 -4.38
N ASP A 355 -7.17 -16.90 -3.42
CA ASP A 355 -7.23 -17.51 -2.09
C ASP A 355 -7.56 -19.01 -2.20
N ALA A 356 -6.75 -19.85 -1.55
CA ALA A 356 -6.89 -21.30 -1.65
C ALA A 356 -8.07 -21.87 -0.84
N GLU A 357 -8.67 -21.09 0.06
CA GLU A 357 -9.78 -21.55 0.91
C GLU A 357 -11.15 -21.21 0.30
N ASN A 358 -11.30 -19.98 -0.21
CA ASN A 358 -12.60 -19.48 -0.66
C ASN A 358 -12.64 -19.05 -2.14
N ASP A 359 -11.51 -19.19 -2.86
CA ASP A 359 -11.34 -18.80 -4.26
C ASP A 359 -11.56 -17.29 -4.52
N ALA A 360 -11.39 -16.42 -3.52
CA ALA A 360 -11.43 -14.98 -3.76
C ALA A 360 -10.16 -14.49 -4.48
N LEU A 361 -10.31 -13.55 -5.41
CA LEU A 361 -9.17 -12.84 -5.99
C LEU A 361 -8.56 -11.93 -4.91
N LEU A 362 -7.29 -12.11 -4.61
CA LEU A 362 -6.54 -11.29 -3.66
C LEU A 362 -5.75 -10.20 -4.37
N ARG A 363 -5.13 -10.57 -5.51
CA ARG A 363 -4.32 -9.65 -6.32
C ARG A 363 -4.33 -10.09 -7.78
N VAL A 364 -4.25 -9.13 -8.67
CA VAL A 364 -3.85 -9.35 -10.06
C VAL A 364 -2.85 -8.28 -10.47
N SER A 365 -1.75 -8.72 -11.11
CA SER A 365 -0.77 -7.84 -11.73
C SER A 365 -0.65 -8.21 -13.19
N PHE A 366 -0.81 -7.24 -14.09
CA PHE A 366 -0.81 -7.49 -15.52
C PHE A 366 -0.25 -6.31 -16.30
N GLU A 367 0.32 -6.60 -17.44
CA GLU A 367 0.84 -5.62 -18.39
C GLU A 367 0.47 -6.01 -19.82
N PHE A 368 0.38 -5.02 -20.72
CA PHE A 368 0.29 -5.34 -22.15
C PHE A 368 1.54 -6.11 -22.58
N ASN A 369 1.33 -7.12 -23.42
CA ASN A 369 2.43 -7.90 -23.97
C ASN A 369 3.47 -6.96 -24.61
N PRO A 370 4.74 -6.98 -24.16
CA PRO A 370 5.78 -6.07 -24.64
C PRO A 370 6.00 -6.09 -26.16
N GLN A 371 5.67 -7.21 -26.81
CA GLN A 371 5.77 -7.34 -28.26
C GLN A 371 4.76 -6.43 -28.99
N TYR A 372 3.57 -6.24 -28.43
CA TYR A 372 2.46 -5.54 -29.07
C TYR A 372 2.10 -4.22 -28.37
N VAL A 373 2.75 -3.85 -27.27
CA VAL A 373 2.42 -2.65 -26.47
C VAL A 373 2.45 -1.34 -27.29
N LYS A 374 3.22 -1.29 -28.39
CA LYS A 374 3.29 -0.11 -29.27
C LYS A 374 1.96 0.18 -29.98
N ASP A 375 1.12 -0.82 -30.14
CA ASP A 375 -0.13 -0.76 -30.89
C ASP A 375 -1.32 -0.30 -30.03
N VAL A 376 -1.18 -0.28 -28.70
CA VAL A 376 -2.25 0.17 -27.79
C VAL A 376 -2.41 1.69 -27.69
N GLY A 377 -1.64 2.47 -28.43
CA GLY A 377 -1.66 3.93 -28.34
C GLY A 377 -3.06 4.54 -28.50
N ASN A 378 -3.89 4.01 -29.40
CA ASN A 378 -5.26 4.49 -29.61
C ASN A 378 -6.21 4.15 -28.47
N ILE A 379 -5.89 3.12 -27.68
CA ILE A 379 -6.68 2.69 -26.53
C ILE A 379 -6.42 3.60 -25.32
N LEU A 380 -5.16 4.06 -25.14
CA LEU A 380 -4.68 4.78 -23.97
C LEU A 380 -4.73 6.30 -24.11
N ILE A 381 -4.59 6.82 -25.34
CA ILE A 381 -4.44 8.25 -25.61
C ILE A 381 -5.80 8.82 -26.01
N ILE A 382 -6.36 9.70 -25.17
CA ILE A 382 -7.65 10.37 -25.45
C ILE A 382 -7.47 11.54 -26.39
N LYS A 383 -6.41 12.36 -26.19
CA LYS A 383 -6.12 13.54 -26.99
C LYS A 383 -4.62 13.78 -27.07
N LYS A 384 -4.14 14.18 -28.22
CA LYS A 384 -2.73 14.59 -28.43
C LYS A 384 -2.63 15.73 -29.44
N SER A 385 -1.56 16.51 -29.37
CA SER A 385 -1.23 17.51 -30.38
C SER A 385 -0.88 16.82 -31.72
N ARG A 386 -1.16 17.51 -32.85
CA ARG A 386 -0.96 16.96 -34.20
C ARG A 386 0.53 16.75 -34.58
N ASP A 387 1.41 17.51 -33.94
CA ASP A 387 2.87 17.49 -34.18
C ASP A 387 3.62 16.45 -33.33
N ILE A 388 2.90 15.71 -32.46
CA ILE A 388 3.47 14.73 -31.55
C ILE A 388 3.03 13.30 -31.95
N LYS A 389 4.00 12.37 -31.93
CA LYS A 389 3.77 10.93 -31.94
C LYS A 389 4.10 10.37 -30.57
N ILE A 390 3.11 9.75 -29.92
CA ILE A 390 3.24 9.10 -28.60
C ILE A 390 3.20 7.59 -28.81
N ILE A 391 4.23 6.89 -28.32
CA ILE A 391 4.42 5.45 -28.53
C ILE A 391 4.50 4.79 -27.16
N PRO A 392 3.52 3.96 -26.78
CA PRO A 392 3.60 3.17 -25.53
C PRO A 392 4.84 2.28 -25.53
N GLN A 393 5.50 2.16 -24.37
CA GLN A 393 6.68 1.32 -24.17
C GLN A 393 6.41 0.22 -23.14
N LYS A 394 5.75 0.56 -22.07
CA LYS A 394 5.29 -0.34 -21.02
C LYS A 394 4.03 0.20 -20.41
N VAL A 395 3.05 -0.65 -20.19
CA VAL A 395 1.79 -0.30 -19.52
C VAL A 395 1.43 -1.47 -18.63
N SER A 396 1.45 -1.23 -17.33
CA SER A 396 1.22 -2.24 -16.31
C SER A 396 0.24 -1.77 -15.25
N TYR A 397 -0.49 -2.71 -14.68
CA TYR A 397 -1.49 -2.49 -13.66
C TYR A 397 -1.36 -3.52 -12.55
N THR A 398 -1.65 -3.08 -11.34
CA THR A 398 -1.81 -3.96 -10.17
C THR A 398 -3.10 -3.59 -9.46
N VAL A 399 -3.89 -4.60 -9.12
CA VAL A 399 -5.14 -4.44 -8.37
C VAL A 399 -5.14 -5.43 -7.22
N THR A 400 -5.47 -4.98 -6.02
CA THR A 400 -5.57 -5.82 -4.83
C THR A 400 -6.93 -5.70 -4.18
N TYR A 401 -7.37 -6.80 -3.56
CA TYR A 401 -8.60 -6.88 -2.79
C TYR A 401 -8.29 -7.31 -1.36
N LYS A 402 -9.09 -6.87 -0.42
CA LYS A 402 -8.98 -7.26 0.98
C LYS A 402 -10.34 -7.55 1.59
N PRO A 403 -10.40 -8.53 2.51
CA PRO A 403 -11.62 -8.78 3.26
C PRO A 403 -11.81 -7.72 4.35
N TRP A 404 -13.05 -7.29 4.51
CA TRP A 404 -13.56 -6.61 5.67
C TRP A 404 -14.89 -7.25 6.06
N ASN A 405 -15.02 -7.70 7.30
CA ASN A 405 -16.16 -8.48 7.77
C ASN A 405 -16.52 -9.64 6.83
N ASN A 406 -15.52 -10.45 6.46
CA ASN A 406 -15.61 -11.59 5.54
C ASN A 406 -16.09 -11.28 4.11
N THR A 407 -16.16 -10.01 3.75
CA THR A 407 -16.54 -9.55 2.41
C THR A 407 -15.36 -8.83 1.77
N TYR A 408 -15.00 -9.20 0.55
CA TYR A 408 -13.88 -8.60 -0.15
C TYR A 408 -14.27 -7.29 -0.83
N TYR A 409 -13.38 -6.31 -0.72
CA TYR A 409 -13.46 -4.99 -1.35
C TYR A 409 -12.15 -4.67 -2.06
N ILE A 410 -12.24 -3.80 -3.06
CA ILE A 410 -11.04 -3.26 -3.69
C ILE A 410 -10.23 -2.48 -2.66
N ASN A 411 -8.92 -2.80 -2.57
CA ASN A 411 -8.01 -2.20 -1.60
C ASN A 411 -7.09 -1.18 -2.24
N HIS A 412 -6.34 -1.59 -3.28
CA HIS A 412 -5.39 -0.72 -3.95
C HIS A 412 -5.36 -0.99 -5.45
N ILE A 413 -5.21 0.07 -6.22
CA ILE A 413 -4.98 0.06 -7.67
C ILE A 413 -3.73 0.87 -7.95
N ARG A 414 -2.85 0.34 -8.79
CA ARG A 414 -1.70 1.07 -9.34
C ARG A 414 -1.68 0.88 -10.85
N GLY A 415 -1.46 1.99 -11.59
CA GLY A 415 -1.20 1.97 -13.03
C GLY A 415 0.08 2.72 -13.34
N ASP A 416 0.95 2.13 -14.17
CA ASP A 416 2.21 2.70 -14.64
C ASP A 416 2.27 2.65 -16.16
N LEU A 417 2.29 3.81 -16.80
CA LEU A 417 2.23 3.97 -18.25
C LEU A 417 3.46 4.74 -18.75
N ASN A 418 4.34 4.06 -19.43
CA ASN A 418 5.57 4.63 -19.99
C ASN A 418 5.45 4.81 -21.49
N PHE A 419 5.76 6.01 -21.97
CA PHE A 419 5.67 6.39 -23.37
C PHE A 419 6.96 7.04 -23.87
N LYS A 420 7.21 6.85 -25.15
CA LYS A 420 8.20 7.59 -25.91
C LYS A 420 7.49 8.64 -26.76
N ILE A 421 7.96 9.90 -26.68
CA ILE A 421 7.41 11.00 -27.44
C ILE A 421 8.39 11.37 -28.54
N LYS A 422 7.86 11.50 -29.77
CA LYS A 422 8.60 12.03 -30.92
C LYS A 422 7.89 13.26 -31.47
N LYS A 423 8.61 14.38 -31.66
CA LYS A 423 8.11 15.55 -32.42
C LYS A 423 8.30 15.27 -33.91
N ARG A 424 7.24 15.41 -34.73
CA ARG A 424 7.27 15.09 -36.17
C ARG A 424 8.32 15.86 -36.96
N ARG A 425 8.68 17.08 -36.52
CA ARG A 425 9.61 17.98 -37.22
C ARG A 425 11.06 17.94 -36.70
N LYS A 426 11.38 17.13 -35.67
CA LYS A 426 12.71 17.06 -35.05
C LYS A 426 13.18 15.61 -34.97
N ILE A 427 14.16 15.26 -35.81
CA ILE A 427 14.65 13.88 -35.99
C ILE A 427 15.33 13.32 -34.73
N PHE A 428 15.97 14.17 -33.92
CA PHE A 428 16.78 13.75 -32.76
C PHE A 428 16.14 14.02 -31.38
N ASN A 429 14.92 14.56 -31.30
CA ASN A 429 14.31 14.90 -30.00
C ASN A 429 13.29 13.84 -29.56
N THR A 430 13.80 12.80 -28.93
CA THR A 430 12.97 11.77 -28.31
C THR A 430 12.93 12.00 -26.80
N ASN A 431 11.74 12.19 -26.26
CA ASN A 431 11.50 12.41 -24.84
C ASN A 431 10.72 11.21 -24.26
N THR A 432 10.82 11.04 -22.95
CA THR A 432 10.01 10.09 -22.19
C THR A 432 8.86 10.80 -21.49
N LEU A 433 7.71 10.16 -21.46
CA LEU A 433 6.55 10.53 -20.65
C LEU A 433 6.20 9.32 -19.79
N HIS A 434 6.16 9.53 -18.49
CA HIS A 434 5.68 8.55 -17.52
C HIS A 434 4.41 9.11 -16.88
N VAL A 435 3.33 8.37 -16.96
CA VAL A 435 2.06 8.66 -16.29
C VAL A 435 1.81 7.50 -15.34
N TRP A 436 1.64 7.81 -14.08
CA TRP A 436 1.29 6.82 -13.08
C TRP A 436 0.11 7.31 -12.27
N PHE A 437 -0.68 6.39 -11.77
CA PHE A 437 -1.77 6.70 -10.87
C PHE A 437 -1.97 5.57 -9.86
N GLU A 438 -2.52 5.91 -8.73
CA GLU A 438 -2.85 4.98 -7.67
C GLU A 438 -4.14 5.38 -6.95
N MET A 439 -4.85 4.40 -6.44
CA MET A 439 -6.02 4.60 -5.60
C MET A 439 -5.97 3.60 -4.45
N ALA A 440 -6.11 4.06 -3.22
CA ALA A 440 -6.21 3.21 -2.03
C ALA A 440 -7.55 3.44 -1.32
N THR A 441 -8.23 2.36 -0.93
CA THR A 441 -9.43 2.43 -0.11
C THR A 441 -9.01 2.62 1.35
N CYS A 442 -9.33 3.78 1.92
CA CYS A 442 -8.93 4.17 3.26
C CYS A 442 -10.02 3.92 4.31
N ARG A 443 -11.29 3.81 3.87
CA ARG A 443 -12.42 3.52 4.76
C ARG A 443 -13.56 2.86 4.00
N ILE A 444 -14.23 1.93 4.67
CA ILE A 444 -15.42 1.21 4.17
C ILE A 444 -16.57 1.47 5.15
N ASP A 445 -17.68 1.98 4.64
CA ASP A 445 -18.90 2.21 5.40
C ASP A 445 -20.06 1.45 4.73
N THR A 446 -20.79 0.63 5.50
CA THR A 446 -21.93 -0.17 4.99
C THR A 446 -23.26 0.23 5.61
N ILE A 447 -23.28 1.20 6.53
CA ILE A 447 -24.47 1.69 7.23
C ILE A 447 -24.96 2.95 6.53
N ASP A 448 -26.29 3.08 6.37
CA ASP A 448 -26.95 4.26 5.77
C ASP A 448 -26.45 4.64 4.37
N VAL A 449 -26.10 3.64 3.57
CA VAL A 449 -25.55 3.83 2.23
C VAL A 449 -26.68 4.18 1.25
N ARG A 450 -26.64 5.39 0.66
CA ARG A 450 -27.62 5.89 -0.32
C ARG A 450 -26.90 6.38 -1.56
N ARG A 451 -27.56 6.30 -2.69
CA ARG A 451 -27.07 6.86 -3.96
C ARG A 451 -26.89 8.37 -3.81
N PHE A 452 -25.84 8.88 -4.43
CA PHE A 452 -25.63 10.32 -4.52
C PHE A 452 -26.69 10.96 -5.44
N THR A 453 -27.05 12.19 -5.10
CA THR A 453 -27.89 13.04 -5.97
C THR A 453 -27.10 13.44 -7.21
N LYS A 454 -27.80 13.81 -8.29
CA LYS A 454 -27.16 14.18 -9.57
C LYS A 454 -26.11 15.29 -9.42
N HIS A 455 -26.31 16.20 -8.49
CA HIS A 455 -25.41 17.35 -8.24
C HIS A 455 -24.14 16.97 -7.45
N GLU A 456 -24.17 15.85 -6.74
CA GLU A 456 -23.05 15.35 -5.96
C GLU A 456 -22.11 14.46 -6.78
N ILE A 457 -22.63 13.90 -7.87
CA ILE A 457 -21.88 12.96 -8.70
C ILE A 457 -20.85 13.72 -9.53
N LEU A 458 -19.58 13.34 -9.36
CA LEU A 458 -18.51 13.80 -10.22
C LEU A 458 -18.69 13.17 -11.62
N PRO A 459 -18.78 13.97 -12.70
CA PRO A 459 -18.76 13.44 -14.04
C PRO A 459 -17.47 12.64 -14.28
N THR A 460 -17.56 11.36 -14.59
CA THR A 460 -16.40 10.47 -14.77
C THR A 460 -15.47 10.88 -15.92
N ARG A 461 -15.92 11.80 -16.77
CA ARG A 461 -15.12 12.43 -17.83
C ARG A 461 -14.52 13.79 -17.42
N SER A 462 -14.73 14.23 -16.18
CA SER A 462 -14.19 15.50 -15.68
C SER A 462 -12.66 15.42 -15.71
N ILE A 463 -12.09 16.42 -16.35
CA ILE A 463 -10.64 16.59 -16.42
C ILE A 463 -10.30 17.54 -15.28
N PHE A 464 -9.56 17.08 -14.31
CA PHE A 464 -9.13 17.88 -13.15
C PHE A 464 -8.21 19.07 -13.53
N ALA A 465 -7.94 19.23 -14.80
CA ALA A 465 -6.98 20.18 -15.37
C ALA A 465 -7.31 21.67 -15.19
N GLU A 466 -8.49 22.03 -14.68
CA GLU A 466 -8.98 23.42 -14.78
C GLU A 466 -9.36 24.07 -13.44
N THR A 467 -9.07 23.44 -12.29
CA THR A 467 -9.34 24.04 -10.98
C THR A 467 -8.11 24.75 -10.42
N ASN A 468 -8.25 26.02 -10.07
CA ASN A 468 -7.23 26.79 -9.35
C ASN A 468 -7.04 26.23 -7.95
N PHE A 469 -5.80 26.23 -7.47
CA PHE A 469 -5.43 25.50 -6.27
C PHE A 469 -4.50 26.32 -5.36
N ILE A 470 -4.70 26.23 -4.03
CA ILE A 470 -3.81 26.75 -2.99
C ILE A 470 -3.15 25.56 -2.32
N TYR A 471 -1.82 25.59 -2.19
CA TYR A 471 -1.08 24.57 -1.43
C TYR A 471 -1.30 24.81 0.07
N ASP A 472 -1.82 23.79 0.74
CA ASP A 472 -1.99 23.74 2.19
C ASP A 472 -1.32 22.46 2.71
N LYS A 473 -0.40 22.61 3.66
CA LYS A 473 0.34 21.48 4.24
C LYS A 473 -0.59 20.55 5.03
N ASP A 474 -1.60 21.13 5.69
CA ASP A 474 -2.59 20.39 6.50
C ASP A 474 -3.86 20.06 5.70
N PHE A 475 -3.77 20.13 4.38
CA PHE A 475 -4.91 19.96 3.47
C PHE A 475 -5.71 18.68 3.70
N TRP A 476 -5.05 17.58 4.09
CA TRP A 476 -5.72 16.31 4.24
C TRP A 476 -6.48 16.14 5.56
N GLU A 477 -6.24 16.99 6.56
CA GLU A 477 -6.92 16.97 7.87
C GLU A 477 -7.12 15.55 8.42
N ASN A 478 -8.36 15.07 8.42
CA ASN A 478 -8.75 13.79 9.01
C ASN A 478 -8.76 12.59 8.03
N PHE A 479 -8.29 12.78 6.81
CA PHE A 479 -8.25 11.71 5.83
C PHE A 479 -6.94 10.93 5.87
N ASN A 480 -7.04 9.62 5.76
CA ASN A 480 -5.90 8.76 5.48
C ASN A 480 -5.47 8.92 4.02
N VAL A 481 -4.18 9.05 3.82
CA VAL A 481 -3.54 9.24 2.50
C VAL A 481 -2.29 8.40 2.40
N ILE A 482 -1.88 8.08 1.18
CA ILE A 482 -0.55 7.52 0.94
C ILE A 482 0.46 8.65 1.06
N LEU A 483 1.47 8.49 1.91
CA LEU A 483 2.53 9.49 2.03
C LEU A 483 3.28 9.65 0.69
N PRO A 484 3.64 10.87 0.27
CA PRO A 484 4.53 11.05 -0.87
C PRO A 484 5.95 10.60 -0.49
N GLU A 485 6.64 9.94 -1.42
CA GLU A 485 8.06 9.60 -1.26
C GLU A 485 8.91 10.87 -1.21
N GLU A 486 10.12 10.78 -0.64
CA GLU A 486 11.05 11.89 -0.48
C GLU A 486 11.29 12.67 -1.80
N LYS A 487 11.55 11.95 -2.90
CA LYS A 487 11.72 12.56 -4.23
C LYS A 487 10.47 13.30 -4.71
N LEU A 488 9.28 12.78 -4.40
CA LEU A 488 8.02 13.43 -4.74
C LEU A 488 7.81 14.66 -3.85
N ASN A 489 8.11 14.59 -2.56
CA ASN A 489 8.09 15.71 -1.64
C ASN A 489 9.02 16.84 -2.07
N GLU A 490 10.25 16.52 -2.46
CA GLU A 490 11.18 17.51 -3.01
C GLU A 490 10.65 18.18 -4.28
N ALA A 491 10.07 17.40 -5.19
CA ALA A 491 9.47 17.94 -6.42
C ALA A 491 8.28 18.85 -6.10
N ILE A 492 7.41 18.45 -5.17
CA ILE A 492 6.28 19.24 -4.68
C ILE A 492 6.78 20.57 -4.08
N SER A 493 7.76 20.52 -3.19
CA SER A 493 8.32 21.69 -2.53
C SER A 493 8.96 22.66 -3.53
N LYS A 494 9.70 22.16 -4.51
CA LYS A 494 10.30 22.97 -5.58
C LYS A 494 9.27 23.68 -6.48
N ILE A 495 8.12 23.04 -6.73
CA ILE A 495 7.03 23.63 -7.52
C ILE A 495 6.26 24.63 -6.65
N SER A 496 5.98 24.31 -5.39
CA SER A 496 5.23 25.15 -4.46
C SER A 496 5.97 26.45 -4.14
N SER A 497 7.28 26.40 -3.90
CA SER A 497 8.10 27.60 -3.65
C SER A 497 8.08 28.57 -4.83
N LYS A 498 8.04 28.07 -6.06
CA LYS A 498 7.91 28.92 -7.26
C LYS A 498 6.55 29.60 -7.35
N ILE A 499 5.48 28.95 -6.87
CA ILE A 499 4.12 29.52 -6.86
C ILE A 499 4.05 30.64 -5.82
N GLU A 500 4.65 30.47 -4.65
CA GLU A 500 4.74 31.50 -3.60
C GLU A 500 5.55 32.74 -4.08
N GLU A 501 6.69 32.52 -4.75
CA GLU A 501 7.53 33.57 -5.29
C GLU A 501 6.84 34.37 -6.43
N THR A 502 5.91 33.77 -7.16
CA THR A 502 5.20 34.41 -8.27
C THR A 502 3.91 35.11 -7.87
N GLY A 503 3.50 35.05 -6.60
CA GLY A 503 2.38 35.82 -6.05
C GLY A 503 0.99 35.43 -6.58
N TYR A 504 0.75 34.12 -6.78
CA TYR A 504 -0.57 33.59 -7.17
C TYR A 504 -1.26 32.91 -6.01
#